data_2e18cb3799884103413255d3cf5e87c5
#
_entry.id   2e18cb3799884103413255d3cf5e87c5
#
_cell.length_a   1.000
_cell.length_b   1.000
_cell.length_c   1.000
_cell.angle_alpha   90.00
_cell.angle_beta   90.00
_cell.angle_gamma   90.00
#
_symmetry.space_group_name_H-M   'P 1'
#
loop_
_entity.id
_entity.type
_entity.pdbx_description
1 polymer ?
#
loop_
_entity_poly.entity_id
_entity_poly.type
_entity_poly.pdbx_seq_one_letter_code
_entity_poly.pdbx_strand_id
1 'polypeptide(L)'
;LSVPDCGTGPGLIIGQEIFGVNKTMRQIADYFAEEGYVVLVPDMFWRLTERVELAYNEEDFKTAFGYFGKFDLDLAIEDISISMDKLKSLDECTGSVGYMGFCLGGKLAYLTASKLEPEVAISFYGVGIPEMLDQANNVTCPMIFHCPELDEWMPPEGVKALRNAFESRDDIEIYDYPGADHGFFNHDRDVFHKPSVSMAHSRTIGILRKALGPNYDLSALWDKHCEYEFLKRDVDATMSTMVSEPYVNHIPTLTGGVGFKELHRFYLNHFVHSNPEDTKLVPVSRTVGADRVVDEMLFCFTHNTEIDWMLPGVKPTGKYVEIPVVGIINFRGDKLCHEHIYWDQASVLVQIGLLSDSELPVSGRIEAKKMMD
;
A
#
# COMPACT_ATOMS: atom_id res chain seq x y z
N LEU A 1 -13.17 6.46 -14.88
CA LEU A 1 -11.80 6.83 -15.20
C LEU A 1 -11.24 7.69 -14.07
N SER A 2 -10.08 7.30 -13.52
CA SER A 2 -9.32 8.09 -12.57
C SER A 2 -7.92 8.34 -13.13
N VAL A 3 -7.39 9.56 -12.96
CA VAL A 3 -6.14 10.01 -13.55
C VAL A 3 -5.22 10.50 -12.43
N PRO A 4 -3.91 10.18 -12.45
CA PRO A 4 -2.98 10.65 -11.42
C PRO A 4 -2.82 12.18 -11.46
N ASP A 5 -2.43 12.78 -10.34
CA ASP A 5 -2.26 14.24 -10.20
C ASP A 5 -1.27 14.84 -11.22
N CYS A 6 -0.26 14.05 -11.65
CA CYS A 6 0.67 14.47 -12.69
C CYS A 6 0.05 14.48 -14.11
N GLY A 7 -1.20 14.03 -14.26
CA GLY A 7 -1.97 14.05 -15.51
C GLY A 7 -1.70 12.89 -16.45
N THR A 8 -0.64 12.10 -16.27
CA THR A 8 -0.29 10.99 -17.17
C THR A 8 0.29 9.80 -16.42
N GLY A 9 0.11 8.58 -16.95
CA GLY A 9 0.66 7.37 -16.38
C GLY A 9 0.39 6.13 -17.23
N PRO A 10 0.95 4.98 -16.88
CA PRO A 10 0.56 3.72 -17.51
C PRO A 10 -0.90 3.38 -17.19
N GLY A 11 -1.56 2.68 -18.10
CA GLY A 11 -2.95 2.29 -17.97
C GLY A 11 -3.13 1.09 -17.04
N LEU A 12 -4.19 1.12 -16.24
CA LEU A 12 -4.62 -0.01 -15.41
C LEU A 12 -6.12 -0.20 -15.55
N ILE A 13 -6.55 -1.35 -16.06
CA ILE A 13 -7.96 -1.74 -16.00
C ILE A 13 -8.22 -2.46 -14.69
N ILE A 14 -9.28 -2.07 -13.99
CA ILE A 14 -9.72 -2.74 -12.78
C ILE A 14 -11.07 -3.43 -13.02
N GLY A 15 -11.07 -4.77 -12.97
CA GLY A 15 -12.27 -5.60 -13.04
C GLY A 15 -13.03 -5.61 -11.73
N GLN A 16 -14.32 -5.30 -11.81
CA GLN A 16 -15.24 -5.21 -10.67
C GLN A 16 -15.53 -6.58 -10.01
N GLU A 17 -15.99 -6.53 -8.76
CA GLU A 17 -16.70 -7.64 -8.13
C GLU A 17 -18.11 -7.81 -8.73
N ILE A 18 -18.94 -8.71 -8.20
CA ILE A 18 -20.32 -8.92 -8.68
C ILE A 18 -21.28 -7.77 -8.31
N PHE A 19 -20.82 -6.73 -7.65
CA PHE A 19 -21.62 -5.59 -7.16
C PHE A 19 -21.63 -4.38 -8.12
N GLY A 20 -21.03 -4.51 -9.30
CA GLY A 20 -20.93 -3.42 -10.27
C GLY A 20 -19.83 -2.40 -9.93
N VAL A 21 -19.85 -1.26 -10.62
CA VAL A 21 -18.89 -0.15 -10.40
C VAL A 21 -19.39 0.73 -9.25
N ASN A 22 -19.46 0.14 -8.06
CA ASN A 22 -19.96 0.80 -6.86
C ASN A 22 -18.91 1.75 -6.24
N LYS A 23 -19.27 2.36 -5.09
CA LYS A 23 -18.41 3.31 -4.39
C LYS A 23 -17.02 2.72 -4.08
N THR A 24 -16.96 1.48 -3.59
CA THR A 24 -15.69 0.81 -3.24
C THR A 24 -14.78 0.67 -4.46
N MET A 25 -15.33 0.24 -5.61
CA MET A 25 -14.55 0.12 -6.85
C MET A 25 -14.00 1.46 -7.34
N ARG A 26 -14.78 2.54 -7.19
CA ARG A 26 -14.31 3.91 -7.52
C ARG A 26 -13.19 4.35 -6.59
N GLN A 27 -13.30 4.10 -5.28
CA GLN A 27 -12.26 4.42 -4.31
C GLN A 27 -10.96 3.62 -4.55
N ILE A 28 -11.07 2.35 -4.96
CA ILE A 28 -9.91 1.57 -5.38
C ILE A 28 -9.26 2.18 -6.65
N ALA A 29 -10.07 2.63 -7.60
CA ALA A 29 -9.55 3.30 -8.80
C ALA A 29 -8.81 4.60 -8.46
N ASP A 30 -9.36 5.43 -7.59
CA ASP A 30 -8.73 6.67 -7.13
C ASP A 30 -7.42 6.38 -6.38
N TYR A 31 -7.42 5.33 -5.54
CA TYR A 31 -6.23 4.88 -4.83
C TYR A 31 -5.08 4.49 -5.78
N PHE A 32 -5.38 3.73 -6.85
CA PHE A 32 -4.36 3.37 -7.84
C PHE A 32 -4.00 4.53 -8.77
N ALA A 33 -4.85 5.53 -8.93
CA ALA A 33 -4.48 6.77 -9.59
C ALA A 33 -3.45 7.57 -8.76
N GLU A 34 -3.60 7.63 -7.44
CA GLU A 34 -2.58 8.20 -6.54
C GLU A 34 -1.24 7.43 -6.60
N GLU A 35 -1.27 6.12 -6.96
CA GLU A 35 -0.07 5.33 -7.24
C GLU A 35 0.59 5.66 -8.59
N GLY A 36 -0.04 6.51 -9.42
CA GLY A 36 0.49 6.98 -10.69
C GLY A 36 -0.07 6.27 -11.94
N TYR A 37 -1.18 5.54 -11.83
CA TYR A 37 -1.82 4.85 -12.95
C TYR A 37 -3.02 5.63 -13.49
N VAL A 38 -3.23 5.57 -14.80
CA VAL A 38 -4.50 5.97 -15.40
C VAL A 38 -5.44 4.78 -15.34
N VAL A 39 -6.44 4.88 -14.47
CA VAL A 39 -7.28 3.73 -14.07
C VAL A 39 -8.64 3.78 -14.75
N LEU A 40 -9.01 2.71 -15.44
CA LEU A 40 -10.33 2.51 -16.02
C LEU A 40 -11.04 1.34 -15.34
N VAL A 41 -12.25 1.58 -14.81
CA VAL A 41 -13.15 0.53 -14.30
C VAL A 41 -14.30 0.41 -15.26
N PRO A 42 -14.30 -0.55 -16.19
CA PRO A 42 -15.43 -0.75 -17.10
C PRO A 42 -16.64 -1.34 -16.36
N ASP A 43 -17.85 -0.91 -16.73
CA ASP A 43 -19.08 -1.55 -16.25
C ASP A 43 -19.29 -2.89 -16.98
N MET A 44 -18.89 -3.98 -16.30
CA MET A 44 -18.95 -5.31 -16.90
C MET A 44 -20.38 -5.87 -17.02
N PHE A 45 -21.35 -5.24 -16.34
CA PHE A 45 -22.75 -5.65 -16.40
C PHE A 45 -23.61 -4.85 -17.40
N TRP A 46 -23.02 -3.92 -18.12
CA TRP A 46 -23.75 -3.01 -19.02
C TRP A 46 -24.64 -3.71 -20.05
N ARG A 47 -24.28 -4.91 -20.49
CA ARG A 47 -25.08 -5.73 -21.42
C ARG A 47 -26.35 -6.33 -20.77
N LEU A 48 -26.37 -6.42 -19.44
CA LEU A 48 -27.51 -6.90 -18.66
C LEU A 48 -28.33 -5.71 -18.12
N THR A 49 -27.64 -4.79 -17.47
CA THR A 49 -28.22 -3.57 -16.89
C THR A 49 -27.11 -2.54 -16.74
N GLU A 50 -27.30 -1.34 -17.27
CA GLU A 50 -26.32 -0.26 -17.17
C GLU A 50 -26.24 0.29 -15.74
N ARG A 51 -25.04 0.68 -15.33
CA ARG A 51 -24.75 1.38 -14.08
C ARG A 51 -25.18 0.62 -12.83
N VAL A 52 -24.85 -0.66 -12.79
CA VAL A 52 -25.08 -1.47 -11.58
C VAL A 52 -24.18 -0.96 -10.47
N GLU A 53 -24.79 -0.55 -9.37
CA GLU A 53 -24.13 -0.13 -8.13
C GLU A 53 -24.84 -0.75 -6.93
N LEU A 54 -24.38 -1.90 -6.47
CA LEU A 54 -24.98 -2.64 -5.37
C LEU A 54 -24.16 -2.46 -4.08
N ALA A 55 -24.87 -2.45 -2.95
CA ALA A 55 -24.29 -2.52 -1.62
C ALA A 55 -24.00 -3.97 -1.20
N TYR A 56 -23.53 -4.16 0.04
CA TYR A 56 -23.15 -5.48 0.57
C TYR A 56 -24.20 -6.04 1.55
N ASN A 57 -25.48 -5.71 1.35
CA ASN A 57 -26.61 -6.26 2.10
C ASN A 57 -27.17 -7.51 1.42
N GLU A 58 -28.00 -8.29 2.13
CA GLU A 58 -28.53 -9.57 1.66
C GLU A 58 -29.36 -9.47 0.36
N GLU A 59 -30.13 -8.38 0.16
CA GLU A 59 -30.97 -8.16 -1.03
C GLU A 59 -30.10 -7.91 -2.26
N ASP A 60 -29.08 -7.05 -2.10
CA ASP A 60 -28.13 -6.72 -3.16
C ASP A 60 -27.25 -7.92 -3.51
N PHE A 61 -26.88 -8.77 -2.54
CA PHE A 61 -26.20 -10.04 -2.82
C PHE A 61 -27.03 -10.94 -3.75
N LYS A 62 -28.34 -11.11 -3.48
CA LYS A 62 -29.23 -11.90 -4.37
C LYS A 62 -29.27 -11.33 -5.78
N THR A 63 -29.34 -10.01 -5.89
CA THR A 63 -29.34 -9.30 -7.16
C THR A 63 -28.01 -9.51 -7.91
N ALA A 64 -26.90 -9.36 -7.21
CA ALA A 64 -25.55 -9.56 -7.74
C ALA A 64 -25.33 -10.98 -8.28
N PHE A 65 -25.76 -12.02 -7.53
CA PHE A 65 -25.74 -13.40 -8.01
C PHE A 65 -26.65 -13.64 -9.21
N GLY A 66 -27.76 -12.91 -9.30
CA GLY A 66 -28.63 -12.92 -10.48
C GLY A 66 -27.96 -12.39 -11.75
N TYR A 67 -27.12 -11.35 -11.63
CA TYR A 67 -26.27 -10.86 -12.74
C TYR A 67 -25.14 -11.84 -13.04
N PHE A 68 -24.44 -12.31 -12.02
CA PHE A 68 -23.34 -13.28 -12.18
C PHE A 68 -23.79 -14.55 -12.94
N GLY A 69 -24.98 -15.08 -12.63
CA GLY A 69 -25.50 -16.28 -13.29
C GLY A 69 -25.89 -16.07 -14.76
N LYS A 70 -25.99 -14.83 -15.23
CA LYS A 70 -26.31 -14.45 -16.63
C LYS A 70 -25.10 -13.87 -17.38
N PHE A 71 -23.96 -13.79 -16.69
CA PHE A 71 -22.76 -13.12 -17.21
C PHE A 71 -22.07 -13.99 -18.27
N ASP A 72 -21.82 -13.39 -19.44
CA ASP A 72 -21.12 -14.05 -20.54
C ASP A 72 -19.63 -13.69 -20.53
N LEU A 73 -18.78 -14.71 -20.29
CA LEU A 73 -17.34 -14.51 -20.17
C LEU A 73 -16.66 -14.17 -21.50
N ASP A 74 -17.16 -14.69 -22.63
CA ASP A 74 -16.54 -14.42 -23.93
C ASP A 74 -16.82 -12.97 -24.36
N LEU A 75 -18.06 -12.51 -24.20
CA LEU A 75 -18.41 -11.10 -24.43
C LEU A 75 -17.69 -10.16 -23.46
N ALA A 76 -17.44 -10.60 -22.23
CA ALA A 76 -16.67 -9.81 -21.26
C ALA A 76 -15.22 -9.61 -21.71
N ILE A 77 -14.58 -10.63 -22.28
CA ILE A 77 -13.21 -10.51 -22.81
C ILE A 77 -13.16 -9.58 -24.02
N GLU A 78 -14.18 -9.60 -24.89
CA GLU A 78 -14.31 -8.62 -25.98
C GLU A 78 -14.41 -7.19 -25.43
N ASP A 79 -15.24 -6.95 -24.41
CA ASP A 79 -15.40 -5.65 -23.76
C ASP A 79 -14.09 -5.20 -23.08
N ILE A 80 -13.33 -6.11 -22.48
CA ILE A 80 -12.02 -5.81 -21.90
C ILE A 80 -11.02 -5.43 -22.98
N SER A 81 -10.99 -6.15 -24.10
CA SER A 81 -10.11 -5.81 -25.23
C SER A 81 -10.38 -4.39 -25.76
N ILE A 82 -11.65 -4.05 -25.96
CA ILE A 82 -12.06 -2.70 -26.37
C ILE A 82 -11.67 -1.66 -25.30
N SER A 83 -11.81 -2.00 -24.03
CA SER A 83 -11.45 -1.12 -22.92
C SER A 83 -9.93 -0.88 -22.85
N MET A 84 -9.11 -1.91 -23.11
CA MET A 84 -7.65 -1.78 -23.22
C MET A 84 -7.24 -0.86 -24.37
N ASP A 85 -7.83 -1.05 -25.56
CA ASP A 85 -7.56 -0.20 -26.73
C ASP A 85 -8.00 1.25 -26.47
N LYS A 86 -9.16 1.43 -25.83
CA LYS A 86 -9.64 2.76 -25.45
C LYS A 86 -8.69 3.42 -24.48
N LEU A 87 -8.24 2.71 -23.44
CA LEU A 87 -7.31 3.25 -22.45
C LEU A 87 -5.98 3.63 -23.10
N LYS A 88 -5.42 2.77 -23.97
CA LYS A 88 -4.19 3.06 -24.73
C LYS A 88 -4.31 4.30 -25.63
N SER A 89 -5.53 4.64 -26.08
CA SER A 89 -5.79 5.77 -26.97
C SER A 89 -5.96 7.12 -26.26
N LEU A 90 -5.98 7.14 -24.93
CA LEU A 90 -6.11 8.38 -24.15
C LEU A 90 -4.77 9.11 -24.10
N ASP A 91 -4.81 10.44 -24.18
CA ASP A 91 -3.62 11.31 -24.06
C ASP A 91 -2.94 11.18 -22.69
N GLU A 92 -3.72 10.84 -21.67
CA GLU A 92 -3.25 10.59 -20.31
C GLU A 92 -2.50 9.26 -20.15
N CYS A 93 -2.75 8.30 -21.05
CA CYS A 93 -2.12 6.96 -20.96
C CYS A 93 -0.80 6.92 -21.72
N THR A 94 0.27 6.41 -21.08
CA THR A 94 1.59 6.27 -21.71
C THR A 94 1.72 5.08 -22.67
N GLY A 95 0.64 4.31 -22.88
CA GLY A 95 0.53 3.25 -23.88
C GLY A 95 0.63 1.82 -23.34
N SER A 96 1.31 1.58 -22.21
CA SER A 96 1.33 0.27 -21.54
C SER A 96 0.08 0.08 -20.68
N VAL A 97 -0.55 -1.10 -20.71
CA VAL A 97 -1.79 -1.39 -19.97
C VAL A 97 -1.70 -2.72 -19.25
N GLY A 98 -1.97 -2.70 -17.93
CA GLY A 98 -2.17 -3.88 -17.09
C GLY A 98 -3.64 -4.12 -16.78
N TYR A 99 -3.94 -5.31 -16.27
CA TYR A 99 -5.26 -5.67 -15.79
C TYR A 99 -5.18 -6.18 -14.34
N MET A 100 -6.04 -5.67 -13.48
CA MET A 100 -6.23 -6.15 -12.11
C MET A 100 -7.73 -6.38 -11.87
N GLY A 101 -8.10 -7.36 -11.05
CA GLY A 101 -9.51 -7.56 -10.76
C GLY A 101 -9.77 -8.32 -9.47
N PHE A 102 -11.00 -8.17 -8.98
CA PHE A 102 -11.48 -8.67 -7.70
C PHE A 102 -12.66 -9.63 -7.90
N CYS A 103 -12.67 -10.78 -7.25
CA CYS A 103 -13.75 -11.77 -7.35
C CYS A 103 -14.00 -12.19 -8.81
N LEU A 104 -15.13 -11.82 -9.41
CA LEU A 104 -15.40 -11.96 -10.86
C LEU A 104 -14.29 -11.29 -11.68
N GLY A 105 -13.90 -10.07 -11.32
CA GLY A 105 -12.77 -9.37 -11.96
C GLY A 105 -11.45 -10.11 -11.83
N GLY A 106 -11.23 -10.85 -10.75
CA GLY A 106 -10.08 -11.72 -10.55
C GLY A 106 -10.06 -12.92 -11.50
N LYS A 107 -11.24 -13.54 -11.76
CA LYS A 107 -11.41 -14.52 -12.85
C LYS A 107 -11.09 -13.89 -14.20
N LEU A 108 -11.63 -12.70 -14.45
CA LEU A 108 -11.38 -11.97 -15.71
C LEU A 108 -9.90 -11.60 -15.89
N ALA A 109 -9.16 -11.35 -14.79
CA ALA A 109 -7.71 -11.14 -14.86
C ALA A 109 -6.97 -12.35 -15.45
N TYR A 110 -7.32 -13.56 -15.01
CA TYR A 110 -6.77 -14.81 -15.55
C TYR A 110 -7.14 -15.00 -17.04
N LEU A 111 -8.40 -14.76 -17.38
CA LEU A 111 -8.86 -14.88 -18.78
C LEU A 111 -8.23 -13.80 -19.68
N THR A 112 -8.07 -12.58 -19.19
CA THR A 112 -7.37 -11.51 -19.90
C THR A 112 -5.93 -11.89 -20.17
N ALA A 113 -5.21 -12.44 -19.19
CA ALA A 113 -3.84 -12.91 -19.34
C ALA A 113 -3.70 -14.08 -20.31
N SER A 114 -4.75 -14.94 -20.46
CA SER A 114 -4.72 -16.11 -21.32
C SER A 114 -5.26 -15.87 -22.74
N LYS A 115 -6.05 -14.82 -22.96
CA LYS A 115 -6.72 -14.55 -24.24
C LYS A 115 -6.33 -13.22 -24.89
N LEU A 116 -5.81 -12.29 -24.09
CA LEU A 116 -5.33 -10.96 -24.51
C LEU A 116 -3.85 -10.83 -24.13
N GLU A 117 -3.25 -9.70 -24.42
CA GLU A 117 -1.83 -9.42 -24.14
C GLU A 117 -1.68 -8.19 -23.23
N PRO A 118 -2.14 -8.25 -21.94
CA PRO A 118 -1.81 -7.20 -20.98
C PRO A 118 -0.32 -7.30 -20.61
N GLU A 119 0.30 -6.17 -20.23
CA GLU A 119 1.69 -6.17 -19.76
C GLU A 119 1.85 -6.93 -18.42
N VAL A 120 0.78 -7.00 -17.64
CA VAL A 120 0.72 -7.67 -16.33
C VAL A 120 -0.74 -7.95 -15.95
N ALA A 121 -0.98 -9.02 -15.21
CA ALA A 121 -2.31 -9.34 -14.67
C ALA A 121 -2.27 -9.61 -13.17
N ILE A 122 -3.29 -9.17 -12.44
CA ILE A 122 -3.41 -9.38 -10.99
C ILE A 122 -4.82 -9.89 -10.65
N SER A 123 -4.90 -11.06 -10.01
CA SER A 123 -6.14 -11.68 -9.58
C SER A 123 -6.26 -11.65 -8.05
N PHE A 124 -7.23 -10.91 -7.54
CA PHE A 124 -7.62 -10.96 -6.14
C PHE A 124 -8.81 -11.90 -5.98
N TYR A 125 -8.62 -12.96 -5.20
CA TYR A 125 -9.68 -13.96 -4.89
C TYR A 125 -10.57 -14.29 -6.11
N GLY A 126 -9.92 -14.60 -7.25
CA GLY A 126 -10.62 -14.90 -8.49
C GLY A 126 -11.42 -16.19 -8.44
N VAL A 127 -12.72 -16.12 -8.71
CA VAL A 127 -13.65 -17.26 -8.58
C VAL A 127 -13.57 -18.21 -9.77
N GLY A 128 -13.58 -19.54 -9.52
CA GLY A 128 -13.70 -20.57 -10.55
C GLY A 128 -12.54 -20.60 -11.56
N ILE A 129 -11.33 -20.20 -11.16
CA ILE A 129 -10.11 -20.32 -11.98
C ILE A 129 -9.67 -21.80 -12.12
N PRO A 130 -9.77 -22.64 -11.06
CA PRO A 130 -9.35 -24.04 -11.14
C PRO A 130 -10.05 -24.85 -12.26
N GLU A 131 -11.29 -24.49 -12.61
CA GLU A 131 -12.05 -25.15 -13.68
C GLU A 131 -11.60 -24.75 -15.10
N MET A 132 -10.66 -23.80 -15.21
CA MET A 132 -10.21 -23.21 -16.48
C MET A 132 -8.69 -23.33 -16.68
N LEU A 133 -8.01 -24.18 -15.88
CA LEU A 133 -6.54 -24.32 -15.93
C LEU A 133 -6.01 -24.99 -17.20
N ASP A 134 -6.86 -25.53 -18.04
CA ASP A 134 -6.53 -25.92 -19.42
C ASP A 134 -6.01 -24.76 -20.27
N GLN A 135 -6.34 -23.52 -19.89
CA GLN A 135 -5.86 -22.29 -20.52
C GLN A 135 -4.54 -21.75 -19.92
N ALA A 136 -3.99 -22.35 -18.88
CA ALA A 136 -2.81 -21.84 -18.17
C ALA A 136 -1.57 -21.65 -19.10
N ASN A 137 -1.41 -22.54 -20.08
CA ASN A 137 -0.33 -22.43 -21.06
C ASN A 137 -0.45 -21.23 -22.02
N ASN A 138 -1.61 -20.59 -22.07
CA ASN A 138 -1.85 -19.43 -22.91
C ASN A 138 -1.53 -18.10 -22.19
N VAL A 139 -1.29 -18.13 -20.88
CA VAL A 139 -0.90 -16.94 -20.11
C VAL A 139 0.50 -16.50 -20.58
N THR A 140 0.61 -15.28 -21.11
CA THR A 140 1.84 -14.76 -21.71
C THR A 140 2.54 -13.67 -20.90
N CYS A 141 1.84 -13.07 -19.92
CA CYS A 141 2.37 -11.99 -19.10
C CYS A 141 2.70 -12.44 -17.66
N PRO A 142 3.51 -11.67 -16.93
CA PRO A 142 3.65 -11.82 -15.50
C PRO A 142 2.30 -11.69 -14.78
N MET A 143 2.04 -12.53 -13.77
CA MET A 143 0.77 -12.52 -13.07
C MET A 143 0.92 -12.82 -11.57
N ILE A 144 0.08 -12.18 -10.76
CA ILE A 144 -0.08 -12.51 -9.33
C ILE A 144 -1.49 -13.03 -9.05
N PHE A 145 -1.55 -14.07 -8.21
CA PHE A 145 -2.77 -14.55 -7.60
C PHE A 145 -2.72 -14.31 -6.08
N HIS A 146 -3.68 -13.56 -5.56
CA HIS A 146 -3.90 -13.35 -4.13
C HIS A 146 -5.01 -14.28 -3.66
N CYS A 147 -4.63 -15.35 -2.96
CA CYS A 147 -5.52 -16.43 -2.53
C CYS A 147 -5.75 -16.35 -1.01
N PRO A 148 -6.93 -15.92 -0.53
CA PRO A 148 -7.25 -15.99 0.88
C PRO A 148 -7.47 -17.41 1.37
N GLU A 149 -7.04 -17.72 2.59
CA GLU A 149 -7.07 -19.09 3.15
C GLU A 149 -8.48 -19.62 3.39
N LEU A 150 -9.41 -18.73 3.76
CA LEU A 150 -10.79 -19.09 4.15
C LEU A 150 -11.78 -18.99 2.99
N ASP A 151 -11.30 -18.79 1.76
CA ASP A 151 -12.13 -18.57 0.58
C ASP A 151 -12.78 -19.88 0.10
N GLU A 152 -14.08 -19.99 0.25
CA GLU A 152 -14.87 -21.14 -0.23
C GLU A 152 -14.91 -21.23 -1.78
N TRP A 153 -14.67 -20.13 -2.50
CA TRP A 153 -14.66 -20.09 -3.97
C TRP A 153 -13.31 -20.46 -4.58
N MET A 154 -12.25 -20.46 -3.78
CA MET A 154 -10.90 -20.90 -4.14
C MET A 154 -10.32 -21.76 -3.02
N PRO A 155 -10.86 -22.98 -2.80
CA PRO A 155 -10.42 -23.83 -1.70
C PRO A 155 -8.97 -24.30 -1.86
N PRO A 156 -8.32 -24.83 -0.81
CA PRO A 156 -6.90 -25.23 -0.84
C PRO A 156 -6.52 -26.16 -2.00
N GLU A 157 -7.43 -27.06 -2.42
CA GLU A 157 -7.23 -27.94 -3.57
C GLU A 157 -7.17 -27.15 -4.88
N GLY A 158 -7.96 -26.08 -5.00
CA GLY A 158 -7.94 -25.15 -6.14
C GLY A 158 -6.63 -24.39 -6.22
N VAL A 159 -6.16 -23.87 -5.08
CA VAL A 159 -4.85 -23.20 -5.00
C VAL A 159 -3.71 -24.15 -5.34
N LYS A 160 -3.78 -25.41 -4.87
CA LYS A 160 -2.80 -26.44 -5.22
C LYS A 160 -2.81 -26.75 -6.73
N ALA A 161 -3.98 -26.85 -7.35
CA ALA A 161 -4.11 -27.06 -8.79
C ALA A 161 -3.52 -25.88 -9.57
N LEU A 162 -3.76 -24.64 -9.12
CA LEU A 162 -3.19 -23.43 -9.68
C LEU A 162 -1.66 -23.45 -9.62
N ARG A 163 -1.05 -23.79 -8.47
CA ARG A 163 0.41 -23.93 -8.31
C ARG A 163 1.00 -24.96 -9.25
N ASN A 164 0.34 -26.12 -9.41
CA ASN A 164 0.79 -27.17 -10.32
C ASN A 164 0.73 -26.71 -11.78
N ALA A 165 -0.31 -25.97 -12.18
CA ALA A 165 -0.46 -25.47 -13.55
C ALA A 165 0.63 -24.47 -13.95
N PHE A 166 1.21 -23.76 -12.99
CA PHE A 166 2.24 -22.74 -13.21
C PHE A 166 3.62 -23.12 -12.62
N GLU A 167 3.85 -24.39 -12.27
CA GLU A 167 5.10 -24.86 -11.63
C GLU A 167 6.37 -24.46 -12.40
N SER A 168 6.31 -24.37 -13.73
CA SER A 168 7.44 -24.02 -14.59
C SER A 168 7.58 -22.52 -14.92
N ARG A 169 6.78 -21.66 -14.30
CA ARG A 169 6.68 -20.22 -14.60
C ARG A 169 7.17 -19.37 -13.44
N ASP A 170 8.37 -18.80 -13.56
CA ASP A 170 8.98 -17.92 -12.55
C ASP A 170 8.36 -16.52 -12.50
N ASP A 171 7.58 -16.16 -13.52
CA ASP A 171 6.88 -14.88 -13.61
C ASP A 171 5.42 -14.93 -13.15
N ILE A 172 4.98 -16.06 -12.60
CA ILE A 172 3.67 -16.25 -11.98
C ILE A 172 3.83 -16.43 -10.47
N GLU A 173 3.27 -15.52 -9.70
CA GLU A 173 3.36 -15.53 -8.25
C GLU A 173 2.00 -15.87 -7.62
N ILE A 174 1.98 -16.82 -6.67
CA ILE A 174 0.75 -17.28 -6.00
C ILE A 174 0.95 -17.14 -4.49
N TYR A 175 0.18 -16.27 -3.86
CA TYR A 175 0.31 -15.93 -2.46
C TYR A 175 -0.92 -16.36 -1.66
N ASP A 176 -0.69 -17.10 -0.58
CA ASP A 176 -1.71 -17.40 0.42
C ASP A 176 -1.77 -16.30 1.47
N TYR A 177 -2.99 -16.04 1.97
CA TYR A 177 -3.25 -15.05 3.02
C TYR A 177 -3.94 -15.70 4.21
N PRO A 178 -3.17 -16.12 5.23
CA PRO A 178 -3.71 -16.78 6.42
C PRO A 178 -4.74 -15.91 7.15
N GLY A 179 -5.88 -16.51 7.50
CA GLY A 179 -6.97 -15.85 8.21
C GLY A 179 -7.80 -14.87 7.38
N ALA A 180 -7.48 -14.70 6.10
CA ALA A 180 -8.26 -13.86 5.18
C ALA A 180 -9.37 -14.69 4.50
N ASP A 181 -10.49 -14.04 4.22
CA ASP A 181 -11.65 -14.60 3.54
C ASP A 181 -11.88 -13.91 2.18
N HIS A 182 -12.82 -14.46 1.40
CA HIS A 182 -13.22 -13.89 0.11
C HIS A 182 -13.65 -12.43 0.24
N GLY A 183 -13.02 -11.55 -0.53
CA GLY A 183 -13.29 -10.10 -0.44
C GLY A 183 -12.44 -9.37 0.61
N PHE A 184 -11.38 -9.97 1.14
CA PHE A 184 -10.54 -9.40 2.20
C PHE A 184 -9.97 -8.01 1.90
N PHE A 185 -9.88 -7.62 0.63
CA PHE A 185 -9.38 -6.31 0.21
C PHE A 185 -10.45 -5.21 0.33
N ASN A 186 -11.72 -5.56 0.41
CA ASN A 186 -12.84 -4.64 0.39
C ASN A 186 -13.12 -4.07 1.78
N HIS A 187 -12.76 -2.79 1.97
CA HIS A 187 -12.86 -2.10 3.28
C HIS A 187 -14.30 -1.79 3.74
N ASP A 188 -15.28 -1.92 2.87
CA ASP A 188 -16.71 -1.73 3.21
C ASP A 188 -17.37 -3.06 3.64
N ARG A 189 -16.61 -4.17 3.74
CA ARG A 189 -17.10 -5.48 4.15
C ARG A 189 -16.47 -5.94 5.47
N ASP A 190 -17.21 -6.71 6.26
CA ASP A 190 -16.75 -7.28 7.55
C ASP A 190 -15.55 -8.23 7.40
N VAL A 191 -15.34 -8.79 6.19
CA VAL A 191 -14.21 -9.66 5.86
C VAL A 191 -12.91 -8.90 5.57
N PHE A 192 -12.91 -7.56 5.67
CA PHE A 192 -11.71 -6.75 5.48
C PHE A 192 -10.59 -7.18 6.42
N HIS A 193 -9.44 -7.57 5.86
CA HIS A 193 -8.31 -8.06 6.66
C HIS A 193 -7.06 -7.22 6.42
N LYS A 194 -6.89 -6.17 7.23
CA LYS A 194 -5.84 -5.15 7.07
C LYS A 194 -4.42 -5.73 6.88
N PRO A 195 -3.94 -6.75 7.64
CA PRO A 195 -2.61 -7.32 7.42
C PRO A 195 -2.44 -7.92 6.02
N SER A 196 -3.44 -8.67 5.54
CA SER A 196 -3.43 -9.26 4.19
C SER A 196 -3.50 -8.20 3.10
N VAL A 197 -4.31 -7.16 3.28
CA VAL A 197 -4.39 -6.02 2.35
C VAL A 197 -3.03 -5.35 2.21
N SER A 198 -2.34 -5.05 3.32
CA SER A 198 -1.03 -4.41 3.29
C SER A 198 0.01 -5.23 2.53
N MET A 199 0.04 -6.56 2.75
CA MET A 199 0.95 -7.45 2.02
C MET A 199 0.57 -7.60 0.55
N ALA A 200 -0.71 -7.78 0.25
CA ALA A 200 -1.20 -7.93 -1.12
C ALA A 200 -0.94 -6.65 -1.92
N HIS A 201 -1.18 -5.48 -1.32
CA HIS A 201 -0.89 -4.19 -1.94
C HIS A 201 0.59 -4.04 -2.30
N SER A 202 1.52 -4.26 -1.34
CA SER A 202 2.97 -4.16 -1.60
C SER A 202 3.43 -5.09 -2.74
N ARG A 203 2.91 -6.31 -2.79
CA ARG A 203 3.20 -7.29 -3.86
C ARG A 203 2.64 -6.83 -5.20
N THR A 204 1.41 -6.33 -5.21
CA THR A 204 0.76 -5.76 -6.39
C THR A 204 1.54 -4.57 -6.93
N ILE A 205 1.93 -3.61 -6.07
CA ILE A 205 2.75 -2.47 -6.49
C ILE A 205 4.10 -2.94 -7.02
N GLY A 206 4.72 -3.95 -6.40
CA GLY A 206 5.99 -4.50 -6.86
C GLY A 206 5.94 -5.00 -8.30
N ILE A 207 4.95 -5.81 -8.67
CA ILE A 207 4.81 -6.32 -10.04
C ILE A 207 4.37 -5.21 -11.01
N LEU A 208 3.45 -4.33 -10.61
CA LEU A 208 3.00 -3.20 -11.44
C LEU A 208 4.17 -2.27 -11.78
N ARG A 209 5.00 -1.88 -10.79
CA ARG A 209 6.19 -1.05 -11.01
C ARG A 209 7.18 -1.70 -11.97
N LYS A 210 7.42 -3.00 -11.80
CA LYS A 210 8.33 -3.77 -12.66
C LYS A 210 7.84 -3.87 -14.11
N ALA A 211 6.55 -4.07 -14.33
CA ALA A 211 5.97 -4.29 -15.65
C ALA A 211 5.60 -2.98 -16.36
N LEU A 212 5.07 -2.00 -15.65
CA LEU A 212 4.49 -0.78 -16.22
C LEU A 212 5.25 0.50 -15.81
N GLY A 213 5.94 0.51 -14.64
CA GLY A 213 6.26 1.76 -13.95
C GLY A 213 5.02 2.35 -13.28
N PRO A 214 4.99 3.67 -13.00
CA PRO A 214 6.18 4.52 -12.92
C PRO A 214 7.09 4.11 -11.76
N ASN A 215 8.39 4.36 -11.88
CA ASN A 215 9.35 4.09 -10.81
C ASN A 215 9.66 5.37 -10.06
N TYR A 216 9.65 5.31 -8.74
CA TYR A 216 9.96 6.42 -7.85
C TYR A 216 11.21 6.11 -7.02
N ASP A 217 12.08 7.09 -6.85
CA ASP A 217 13.20 7.00 -5.91
C ASP A 217 12.69 7.31 -4.48
N LEU A 218 12.13 6.28 -3.83
CA LEU A 218 11.56 6.42 -2.48
C LEU A 218 12.62 6.85 -1.46
N SER A 219 13.90 6.49 -1.68
CA SER A 219 14.99 6.93 -0.83
C SER A 219 15.21 8.44 -0.92
N ALA A 220 15.26 8.99 -2.13
CA ALA A 220 15.40 10.43 -2.33
C ALA A 220 14.18 11.22 -1.85
N LEU A 221 12.97 10.65 -2.00
CA LEU A 221 11.74 11.27 -1.47
C LEU A 221 11.77 11.36 0.06
N TRP A 222 12.21 10.29 0.73
CA TRP A 222 12.39 10.28 2.19
C TRP A 222 13.47 11.27 2.64
N ASP A 223 14.63 11.29 1.98
CA ASP A 223 15.69 12.25 2.29
C ASP A 223 15.21 13.69 2.18
N LYS A 224 14.41 13.98 1.16
CA LYS A 224 13.83 15.33 0.96
C LYS A 224 12.83 15.68 2.08
N HIS A 225 12.02 14.73 2.52
CA HIS A 225 11.10 14.93 3.64
C HIS A 225 11.87 15.25 4.92
N CYS A 226 12.87 14.44 5.30
CA CYS A 226 13.74 14.69 6.45
C CYS A 226 14.50 16.04 6.35
N GLU A 227 14.92 16.45 5.15
CA GLU A 227 15.53 17.77 4.93
C GLU A 227 14.59 18.90 5.34
N TYR A 228 13.30 18.81 4.99
CA TYR A 228 12.31 19.80 5.37
C TYR A 228 12.02 19.79 6.87
N GLU A 229 11.96 18.62 7.50
CA GLU A 229 11.72 18.51 8.94
C GLU A 229 12.87 19.01 9.81
N PHE A 230 14.09 18.58 9.54
CA PHE A 230 15.22 18.75 10.45
C PHE A 230 16.20 19.85 10.03
N LEU A 231 16.37 20.09 8.72
CA LEU A 231 17.34 21.05 8.24
C LEU A 231 16.70 22.41 7.89
N LYS A 232 15.66 22.40 7.06
CA LYS A 232 14.95 23.63 6.67
C LYS A 232 13.91 24.08 7.69
N ARG A 233 13.39 23.13 8.46
CA ARG A 233 12.35 23.34 9.47
C ARG A 233 11.12 24.06 8.90
N ASP A 234 10.68 23.58 7.73
CA ASP A 234 9.56 24.14 6.96
C ASP A 234 8.38 23.18 6.97
N VAL A 235 7.38 23.49 7.79
CA VAL A 235 6.20 22.66 8.00
C VAL A 235 5.38 22.49 6.71
N ASP A 236 5.18 23.57 5.94
CA ASP A 236 4.38 23.51 4.72
C ASP A 236 5.09 22.70 3.63
N ALA A 237 6.42 22.86 3.52
CA ALA A 237 7.22 22.05 2.62
C ALA A 237 7.22 20.56 3.03
N THR A 238 7.31 20.25 4.34
CA THR A 238 7.18 18.88 4.87
C THR A 238 5.83 18.27 4.46
N MET A 239 4.73 18.97 4.77
CA MET A 239 3.37 18.50 4.42
C MET A 239 3.17 18.35 2.90
N SER A 240 3.83 19.15 2.07
CA SER A 240 3.74 19.06 0.60
C SER A 240 4.29 17.75 0.03
N THR A 241 5.14 17.05 0.77
CA THR A 241 5.69 15.73 0.40
C THR A 241 4.77 14.56 0.74
N MET A 242 3.65 14.82 1.40
CA MET A 242 2.71 13.80 1.87
C MET A 242 1.41 13.79 1.04
N VAL A 243 0.67 12.68 1.13
CA VAL A 243 -0.69 12.57 0.56
C VAL A 243 -1.69 13.51 1.24
N SER A 244 -2.90 13.63 0.71
CA SER A 244 -3.96 14.50 1.25
C SER A 244 -4.41 14.11 2.67
N GLU A 245 -4.40 12.81 3.00
CA GLU A 245 -4.79 12.25 4.31
C GLU A 245 -3.66 11.41 4.92
N PRO A 246 -2.55 12.05 5.33
CA PRO A 246 -1.40 11.36 5.88
C PRO A 246 -1.58 11.03 7.36
N TYR A 247 -0.76 10.13 7.91
CA TYR A 247 -0.63 10.01 9.36
C TYR A 247 0.80 9.68 9.80
N VAL A 248 1.15 10.10 11.00
CA VAL A 248 2.41 9.79 11.68
C VAL A 248 2.13 9.27 13.08
N ASN A 249 2.78 8.17 13.44
CA ASN A 249 2.73 7.57 14.76
C ASN A 249 4.13 7.39 15.34
N HIS A 250 4.44 8.11 16.38
CA HIS A 250 5.57 7.84 17.27
C HIS A 250 5.13 6.78 18.28
N ILE A 251 5.49 5.53 18.03
CA ILE A 251 4.92 4.38 18.75
C ILE A 251 5.17 4.41 20.27
N PRO A 252 6.36 4.80 20.78
CA PRO A 252 6.60 4.80 22.22
C PRO A 252 5.80 5.83 23.01
N THR A 253 5.39 6.93 22.40
CA THR A 253 4.72 8.07 23.04
C THR A 253 3.30 8.32 22.57
N LEU A 254 2.87 7.60 21.49
CA LEU A 254 1.58 7.77 20.82
C LEU A 254 1.34 9.22 20.36
N THR A 255 2.41 9.92 20.00
CA THR A 255 2.35 11.28 19.43
C THR A 255 2.35 11.23 17.90
N GLY A 256 1.89 12.30 17.27
CA GLY A 256 1.72 12.41 15.82
C GLY A 256 0.38 13.03 15.47
N GLY A 257 -0.20 12.62 14.35
CA GLY A 257 -1.51 13.11 13.90
C GLY A 257 -2.06 12.24 12.77
N VAL A 258 -3.38 12.26 12.61
CA VAL A 258 -4.12 11.56 11.56
C VAL A 258 -4.87 12.56 10.70
N GLY A 259 -4.63 12.52 9.37
CA GLY A 259 -5.16 13.48 8.42
C GLY A 259 -4.37 14.79 8.38
N PHE A 260 -4.49 15.51 7.28
CA PHE A 260 -3.69 16.72 7.00
C PHE A 260 -3.74 17.75 8.14
N LYS A 261 -4.93 18.07 8.61
CA LYS A 261 -5.13 19.14 9.59
C LYS A 261 -4.47 18.85 10.96
N GLU A 262 -4.63 17.62 11.47
CA GLU A 262 -4.04 17.24 12.75
C GLU A 262 -2.54 17.11 12.66
N LEU A 263 -2.05 16.50 11.58
CA LEU A 263 -0.63 16.31 11.35
C LEU A 263 0.10 17.63 11.12
N HIS A 264 -0.46 18.55 10.33
CA HIS A 264 0.09 19.89 10.17
C HIS A 264 0.22 20.63 11.51
N ARG A 265 -0.85 20.56 12.35
CA ARG A 265 -0.82 21.14 13.69
C ARG A 265 0.28 20.51 14.56
N PHE A 266 0.43 19.17 14.48
CA PHE A 266 1.46 18.46 15.22
C PHE A 266 2.87 18.90 14.78
N TYR A 267 3.14 18.92 13.49
CA TYR A 267 4.42 19.39 12.95
C TYR A 267 4.74 20.84 13.35
N LEU A 268 3.75 21.73 13.26
CA LEU A 268 3.92 23.15 13.57
C LEU A 268 4.22 23.39 15.05
N ASN A 269 3.47 22.74 15.96
CA ASN A 269 3.51 23.09 17.38
C ASN A 269 4.37 22.15 18.23
N HIS A 270 4.62 20.91 17.77
CA HIS A 270 5.15 19.85 18.63
C HIS A 270 6.36 19.12 18.05
N PHE A 271 6.70 19.30 16.76
CA PHE A 271 7.77 18.51 16.13
C PHE A 271 8.85 19.38 15.50
N VAL A 272 8.57 20.05 14.37
CA VAL A 272 9.60 20.69 13.53
C VAL A 272 10.46 21.71 14.29
N HIS A 273 9.82 22.56 15.09
CA HIS A 273 10.50 23.61 15.87
C HIS A 273 10.87 23.20 17.29
N SER A 274 10.41 22.02 17.77
CA SER A 274 10.70 21.52 19.11
C SER A 274 12.00 20.72 19.18
N ASN A 275 12.54 20.31 18.03
CA ASN A 275 13.81 19.58 17.99
C ASN A 275 14.98 20.52 18.32
N PRO A 276 15.95 20.11 19.19
CA PRO A 276 17.16 20.84 19.48
C PRO A 276 17.94 21.23 18.21
N GLU A 277 18.68 22.33 18.26
CA GLU A 277 19.46 22.81 17.09
C GLU A 277 20.58 21.86 16.70
N ASP A 278 21.11 21.12 17.66
CA ASP A 278 22.18 20.12 17.47
C ASP A 278 21.66 18.73 17.09
N THR A 279 20.35 18.58 16.80
CA THR A 279 19.77 17.33 16.36
C THR A 279 20.45 16.81 15.10
N LYS A 280 20.83 15.53 15.13
CA LYS A 280 21.44 14.81 14.00
C LYS A 280 20.78 13.48 13.78
N LEU A 281 20.52 13.15 12.52
CA LEU A 281 20.18 11.82 12.04
C LEU A 281 21.47 11.21 11.47
N VAL A 282 21.96 10.14 12.08
CA VAL A 282 23.15 9.40 11.60
C VAL A 282 22.64 8.12 10.95
N PRO A 283 22.72 7.97 9.62
CA PRO A 283 22.20 6.80 8.93
C PRO A 283 23.00 5.56 9.29
N VAL A 284 22.33 4.43 9.50
CA VAL A 284 22.93 3.12 9.76
C VAL A 284 22.64 2.18 8.60
N SER A 285 21.37 1.93 8.30
CA SER A 285 20.96 1.11 7.16
C SER A 285 19.63 1.55 6.60
N ARG A 286 19.38 1.25 5.33
CA ARG A 286 18.11 1.55 4.67
C ARG A 286 17.70 0.41 3.75
N THR A 287 16.46 -0.06 3.90
CA THR A 287 15.84 -1.01 2.99
C THR A 287 14.72 -0.31 2.23
N VAL A 288 14.75 -0.40 0.91
CA VAL A 288 13.75 0.20 0.02
C VAL A 288 12.93 -0.92 -0.63
N GLY A 289 11.63 -0.92 -0.37
CA GLY A 289 10.65 -1.81 -0.99
C GLY A 289 9.92 -1.15 -2.16
N ALA A 290 8.85 -1.79 -2.62
CA ALA A 290 8.03 -1.26 -3.73
C ALA A 290 7.21 -0.03 -3.34
N ASP A 291 6.76 0.03 -2.07
CA ASP A 291 5.84 1.02 -1.50
C ASP A 291 6.32 1.59 -0.17
N ARG A 292 7.52 1.23 0.29
CA ARG A 292 8.02 1.65 1.60
C ARG A 292 9.52 1.71 1.72
N VAL A 293 9.96 2.53 2.66
CA VAL A 293 11.33 2.60 3.16
C VAL A 293 11.33 2.16 4.62
N VAL A 294 12.28 1.31 5.00
CA VAL A 294 12.64 1.05 6.40
C VAL A 294 14.01 1.66 6.61
N ASP A 295 14.08 2.68 7.46
CA ASP A 295 15.28 3.46 7.72
C ASP A 295 15.74 3.27 9.16
N GLU A 296 16.96 2.83 9.34
CA GLU A 296 17.60 2.61 10.61
C GLU A 296 18.66 3.67 10.82
N MET A 297 18.54 4.44 11.91
CA MET A 297 19.40 5.58 12.15
C MET A 297 19.67 5.78 13.65
N LEU A 298 20.68 6.57 13.97
CA LEU A 298 20.83 7.14 15.31
C LEU A 298 20.23 8.55 15.32
N PHE A 299 19.36 8.82 16.26
CA PHE A 299 18.84 10.14 16.57
C PHE A 299 19.63 10.70 17.74
N CYS A 300 20.38 11.77 17.51
CA CYS A 300 21.32 12.35 18.46
C CYS A 300 20.93 13.80 18.75
N PHE A 301 20.87 14.18 20.03
CA PHE A 301 20.53 15.55 20.43
C PHE A 301 20.96 15.87 21.87
N THR A 302 21.09 17.16 22.19
CA THR A 302 21.18 17.63 23.57
C THR A 302 19.80 18.07 24.04
N HIS A 303 19.28 17.46 25.12
CA HIS A 303 17.97 17.80 25.68
C HIS A 303 17.99 19.18 26.38
N ASN A 304 18.09 20.24 25.59
CA ASN A 304 18.16 21.65 26.03
C ASN A 304 16.89 22.45 25.73
N THR A 305 15.89 21.83 25.12
CA THR A 305 14.55 22.36 24.88
C THR A 305 13.48 21.33 25.26
N GLU A 306 12.23 21.73 25.38
CA GLU A 306 11.11 20.78 25.55
C GLU A 306 10.83 20.07 24.25
N ILE A 307 10.87 18.70 24.26
CA ILE A 307 10.64 17.83 23.11
C ILE A 307 9.40 16.98 23.43
N ASP A 308 8.23 17.58 23.35
CA ASP A 308 6.99 16.97 23.82
C ASP A 308 6.49 15.81 22.95
N TRP A 309 6.97 15.65 21.74
CA TRP A 309 6.71 14.45 20.94
C TRP A 309 7.47 13.19 21.45
N MET A 310 8.69 13.34 21.98
CA MET A 310 9.50 12.25 22.53
C MET A 310 9.45 12.18 24.06
N LEU A 311 9.40 13.33 24.71
CA LEU A 311 9.51 13.51 26.17
C LEU A 311 8.39 14.40 26.71
N PRO A 312 7.09 14.01 26.52
CA PRO A 312 5.97 14.84 26.92
C PRO A 312 6.01 15.18 28.43
N GLY A 313 5.97 16.48 28.76
CA GLY A 313 5.99 16.98 30.14
C GLY A 313 7.35 16.92 30.85
N VAL A 314 8.42 16.52 30.17
CA VAL A 314 9.76 16.45 30.75
C VAL A 314 10.50 17.75 30.46
N LYS A 315 10.98 18.42 31.54
CA LYS A 315 11.78 19.65 31.44
C LYS A 315 13.20 19.36 30.90
N PRO A 316 13.79 20.29 30.15
CA PRO A 316 15.16 20.17 29.64
C PRO A 316 16.17 19.78 30.74
N THR A 317 16.98 18.77 30.48
CA THR A 317 17.99 18.26 31.42
C THR A 317 19.40 18.68 31.07
N GLY A 318 19.63 19.21 29.86
CA GLY A 318 20.95 19.54 29.33
C GLY A 318 21.81 18.34 28.99
N LYS A 319 21.27 17.11 29.05
CA LYS A 319 22.03 15.89 28.78
C LYS A 319 21.98 15.53 27.30
N TYR A 320 23.08 14.95 26.80
CA TYR A 320 23.18 14.46 25.44
C TYR A 320 22.61 13.04 25.34
N VAL A 321 21.81 12.80 24.29
CA VAL A 321 21.15 11.55 23.99
C VAL A 321 21.56 11.03 22.62
N GLU A 322 21.84 9.74 22.54
CA GLU A 322 22.02 8.99 21.29
C GLU A 322 21.13 7.76 21.37
N ILE A 323 20.16 7.63 20.46
CA ILE A 323 19.16 6.57 20.48
C ILE A 323 18.98 5.96 19.09
N PRO A 324 18.97 4.60 18.96
CA PRO A 324 18.54 3.94 17.73
C PRO A 324 17.08 4.25 17.45
N VAL A 325 16.81 4.61 16.22
CA VAL A 325 15.46 4.88 15.71
C VAL A 325 15.24 4.06 14.45
N VAL A 326 14.07 3.44 14.34
CA VAL A 326 13.61 2.81 13.10
C VAL A 326 12.37 3.54 12.61
N GLY A 327 12.47 4.08 11.41
CA GLY A 327 11.32 4.60 10.66
C GLY A 327 10.82 3.56 9.66
N ILE A 328 9.50 3.34 9.63
CA ILE A 328 8.81 2.59 8.60
C ILE A 328 7.91 3.56 7.86
N ILE A 329 8.34 3.97 6.68
CA ILE A 329 7.72 5.01 5.87
C ILE A 329 7.03 4.38 4.68
N ASN A 330 5.72 4.55 4.57
CA ASN A 330 4.95 4.08 3.42
C ASN A 330 4.68 5.22 2.45
N PHE A 331 4.71 4.87 1.18
CA PHE A 331 4.46 5.79 0.07
C PHE A 331 3.21 5.38 -0.70
N ARG A 332 2.61 6.34 -1.35
CA ARG A 332 1.61 6.17 -2.38
C ARG A 332 2.04 7.04 -3.56
N GLY A 333 2.47 6.37 -4.64
CA GLY A 333 3.14 7.07 -5.72
C GLY A 333 4.43 7.76 -5.25
N ASP A 334 4.53 9.06 -5.49
CA ASP A 334 5.65 9.92 -5.10
C ASP A 334 5.44 10.67 -3.77
N LYS A 335 4.42 10.29 -2.99
CA LYS A 335 4.06 10.94 -1.73
C LYS A 335 4.16 9.98 -0.54
N LEU A 336 4.61 10.50 0.60
CA LEU A 336 4.54 9.76 1.86
C LEU A 336 3.07 9.66 2.30
N CYS A 337 2.62 8.46 2.67
CA CYS A 337 1.27 8.29 3.18
C CYS A 337 1.23 8.06 4.69
N HIS A 338 2.20 7.36 5.24
CA HIS A 338 2.31 7.27 6.69
C HIS A 338 3.71 6.89 7.17
N GLU A 339 3.95 7.18 8.46
CA GLU A 339 5.17 6.85 9.17
C GLU A 339 4.85 6.17 10.50
N HIS A 340 5.58 5.10 10.78
CA HIS A 340 5.67 4.48 12.11
C HIS A 340 7.09 4.59 12.60
N ILE A 341 7.29 5.36 13.67
CA ILE A 341 8.62 5.64 14.22
C ILE A 341 8.78 4.92 15.56
N TYR A 342 9.85 4.16 15.69
CA TYR A 342 10.15 3.31 16.84
C TYR A 342 11.48 3.70 17.46
N TRP A 343 11.54 3.73 18.79
CA TRP A 343 12.77 3.84 19.58
C TRP A 343 12.58 3.21 20.96
N ASP A 344 13.67 3.00 21.72
CA ASP A 344 13.60 2.58 23.11
C ASP A 344 13.45 3.79 24.04
N GLN A 345 12.24 4.04 24.52
CA GLN A 345 11.95 5.13 25.42
C GLN A 345 12.65 4.97 26.78
N ALA A 346 12.84 3.74 27.27
CA ALA A 346 13.54 3.50 28.53
C ALA A 346 14.99 3.95 28.46
N SER A 347 15.68 3.66 27.34
CA SER A 347 17.04 4.12 27.10
C SER A 347 17.17 5.65 27.00
N VAL A 348 16.17 6.34 26.44
CA VAL A 348 16.10 7.81 26.46
C VAL A 348 16.04 8.31 27.92
N LEU A 349 15.11 7.75 28.73
CA LEU A 349 14.91 8.16 30.12
C LEU A 349 16.15 7.89 30.99
N VAL A 350 16.88 6.79 30.75
CA VAL A 350 18.16 6.51 31.42
C VAL A 350 19.20 7.58 31.08
N GLN A 351 19.36 7.92 29.79
CA GLN A 351 20.35 8.89 29.34
C GLN A 351 20.11 10.28 29.90
N ILE A 352 18.84 10.70 30.05
CA ILE A 352 18.50 11.99 30.68
C ILE A 352 18.44 11.92 32.20
N GLY A 353 18.61 10.74 32.82
CA GLY A 353 18.71 10.53 34.27
C GLY A 353 17.39 10.52 35.00
N LEU A 354 16.30 10.19 34.33
CA LEU A 354 14.97 10.01 34.91
C LEU A 354 14.64 8.55 35.21
N LEU A 355 15.41 7.62 34.69
CA LEU A 355 15.29 6.19 34.96
C LEU A 355 16.65 5.64 35.38
N SER A 356 16.67 4.76 36.42
CA SER A 356 17.86 4.04 36.85
C SER A 356 18.00 2.73 36.08
N ASP A 357 19.20 2.45 35.57
CA ASP A 357 19.53 1.20 34.91
C ASP A 357 20.04 0.12 35.87
N SER A 358 20.21 0.43 37.20
CA SER A 358 20.78 -0.48 38.17
C SER A 358 19.91 -1.67 38.56
N GLU A 359 18.57 -1.55 38.37
CA GLU A 359 17.57 -2.56 38.78
C GLU A 359 16.66 -3.01 37.63
N LEU A 360 16.84 -2.46 36.46
CA LEU A 360 15.99 -2.70 35.28
C LEU A 360 16.81 -3.17 34.08
N PRO A 361 16.29 -4.05 33.23
CA PRO A 361 16.98 -4.53 32.03
C PRO A 361 16.87 -3.47 30.89
N VAL A 362 17.51 -2.32 31.10
CA VAL A 362 17.55 -1.19 30.15
C VAL A 362 19.00 -0.83 29.83
N SER A 363 19.26 -0.35 28.62
CA SER A 363 20.63 -0.25 28.09
C SER A 363 21.22 1.16 28.08
N GLY A 364 20.43 2.20 27.97
CA GLY A 364 20.90 3.56 27.78
C GLY A 364 21.75 3.71 26.50
N ARG A 365 22.83 4.53 26.56
CA ARG A 365 23.65 4.84 25.37
C ARG A 365 24.41 3.66 24.76
N ILE A 366 24.59 2.55 25.48
CA ILE A 366 25.38 1.40 24.99
C ILE A 366 24.76 0.75 23.75
N GLU A 367 23.43 0.83 23.58
CA GLU A 367 22.75 0.31 22.40
C GLU A 367 23.13 1.06 21.14
N ALA A 368 23.18 2.40 21.19
CA ALA A 368 23.61 3.22 20.07
C ALA A 368 25.05 2.90 19.63
N LYS A 369 25.95 2.64 20.60
CA LYS A 369 27.32 2.23 20.28
C LYS A 369 27.36 0.87 19.58
N LYS A 370 26.61 -0.13 20.09
CA LYS A 370 26.57 -1.47 19.48
C LYS A 370 26.01 -1.48 18.06
N MET A 371 25.19 -0.52 17.73
CA MET A 371 24.62 -0.39 16.40
C MET A 371 25.65 0.06 15.35
N MET A 372 26.74 0.71 15.80
CA MET A 372 27.81 1.23 14.94
C MET A 372 29.03 0.30 14.89
N ASP A 373 29.09 -0.74 15.74
CA ASP A 373 30.13 -1.77 15.76
C ASP A 373 29.87 -2.85 14.69
#